data_6e1c5b0e5d658bb5677b90e6e283cf2f
#
_entry.id   6e1c5b0e5d658bb5677b90e6e283cf2f
#
_cell.length_a   1.000
_cell.length_b   1.000
_cell.length_c   1.000
_cell.angle_alpha   90.00
_cell.angle_beta   90.00
_cell.angle_gamma   90.00
#
_symmetry.space_group_name_H-M   'P 1'
#
loop_
_entity.id
_entity.type
_entity.pdbx_description
1 polymer ?
#
loop_
_entity_poly.entity_id
_entity_poly.type
_entity_poly.pdbx_seq_one_letter_code
_entity_poly.pdbx_strand_id
1 'polypeptide(L)'
;GESANASASIAAAAAALPSSAMFDGHCHWHLGGDLPACVALASSLHGAAFTSTRPDDWEMATACARGGNNVNVDRGEGFGLCLGLHPWWAHHHPPASDPTWLPDLRRRLERSPRAVVGEIGLDRVAVPMNERGEVCGEPHYPNQVACFETQLSLATELKRPVVVHCVKAYGDVADRFRAADAMPPRVLMHSFGGTRAYMESLTRMKRWGSRFYFGFSAVVNLRSPKTRDVVTACPDDRILLESDLVGVNGAESDLRRVLAFVAECKGWSAEETAGITRENALRFYGE
;
A
#
# COMPACT_ATOMS: atom_id res chain seq x y z
N GLY A 1 21.73 10.19 -26.23
CA GLY A 1 21.07 11.32 -26.90
C GLY A 1 19.55 11.15 -26.88
N GLU A 2 18.95 10.31 -27.71
CA GLU A 2 17.49 10.19 -27.86
C GLU A 2 16.76 9.68 -26.63
N SER A 3 17.32 8.69 -25.93
CA SER A 3 16.67 8.15 -24.71
C SER A 3 16.64 9.16 -23.54
N ALA A 4 17.70 9.96 -23.39
CA ALA A 4 17.74 10.99 -22.36
C ALA A 4 16.74 12.14 -22.65
N ASN A 5 16.55 12.48 -23.92
CA ASN A 5 15.54 13.46 -24.33
C ASN A 5 14.11 12.94 -24.10
N ALA A 6 13.85 11.68 -24.38
CA ALA A 6 12.53 11.07 -24.12
C ALA A 6 12.20 11.05 -22.63
N SER A 7 13.14 10.63 -21.75
CA SER A 7 12.96 10.66 -20.30
C SER A 7 12.71 12.07 -19.77
N ALA A 8 13.44 13.08 -20.24
CA ALA A 8 13.23 14.46 -19.84
C ALA A 8 11.84 14.98 -20.28
N SER A 9 11.37 14.60 -21.48
CA SER A 9 10.05 14.95 -21.98
C SER A 9 8.93 14.32 -21.13
N ILE A 10 9.05 13.04 -20.77
CA ILE A 10 8.06 12.35 -19.90
C ILE A 10 8.03 12.98 -18.50
N ALA A 11 9.21 13.29 -17.93
CA ALA A 11 9.27 13.94 -16.62
C ALA A 11 8.62 15.34 -16.64
N ALA A 12 8.82 16.11 -17.71
CA ALA A 12 8.17 17.42 -17.88
C ALA A 12 6.65 17.27 -18.05
N ALA A 13 6.18 16.29 -18.82
CA ALA A 13 4.77 15.99 -18.96
C ALA A 13 4.13 15.56 -17.62
N ALA A 14 4.80 14.69 -16.87
CA ALA A 14 4.36 14.28 -15.52
C ALA A 14 4.28 15.46 -14.55
N ALA A 15 5.21 16.41 -14.64
CA ALA A 15 5.19 17.64 -13.83
C ALA A 15 4.03 18.57 -14.19
N ALA A 16 3.60 18.56 -15.45
CA ALA A 16 2.52 19.43 -15.95
C ALA A 16 1.11 18.85 -15.76
N LEU A 17 0.98 17.55 -15.41
CA LEU A 17 -0.33 16.95 -15.16
C LEU A 17 -1.06 17.64 -14.00
N PRO A 18 -2.40 17.79 -14.07
CA PRO A 18 -3.17 18.20 -12.90
C PRO A 18 -3.03 17.14 -11.79
N SER A 19 -2.92 17.60 -10.55
CA SER A 19 -2.79 16.70 -9.38
C SER A 19 -3.97 15.71 -9.30
N SER A 20 -5.17 16.16 -9.69
CA SER A 20 -6.39 15.35 -9.77
C SER A 20 -6.35 14.19 -10.77
N ALA A 21 -5.31 14.10 -11.60
CA ALA A 21 -5.09 12.94 -12.46
C ALA A 21 -4.53 11.72 -11.71
N MET A 22 -3.90 11.92 -10.54
CA MET A 22 -3.17 10.91 -9.78
C MET A 22 -3.95 10.44 -8.54
N PHE A 23 -3.79 9.18 -8.19
CA PHE A 23 -4.26 8.59 -6.94
C PHE A 23 -3.04 8.04 -6.16
N ASP A 24 -2.92 8.37 -4.87
CA ASP A 24 -1.91 7.78 -4.00
C ASP A 24 -2.42 6.45 -3.44
N GLY A 25 -1.90 5.35 -3.98
CA GLY A 25 -2.33 4.00 -3.62
C GLY A 25 -1.90 3.52 -2.25
N HIS A 26 -1.01 4.23 -1.55
CA HIS A 26 -0.57 3.89 -0.19
C HIS A 26 0.18 5.04 0.45
N CYS A 27 -0.32 5.53 1.57
CA CYS A 27 0.34 6.59 2.32
C CYS A 27 0.10 6.49 3.83
N HIS A 28 1.04 7.03 4.60
CA HIS A 28 0.99 7.17 6.06
C HIS A 28 0.87 8.64 6.50
N TRP A 29 0.27 9.50 5.69
CA TRP A 29 0.27 10.96 5.97
C TRP A 29 -0.33 11.33 7.31
N HIS A 30 -1.30 10.55 7.79
CA HIS A 30 -1.95 10.73 9.09
C HIS A 30 -0.96 10.66 10.28
N LEU A 31 0.17 9.95 10.12
CA LEU A 31 1.22 9.90 11.14
C LEU A 31 1.97 11.22 11.30
N GLY A 32 1.87 12.14 10.34
CA GLY A 32 2.38 13.51 10.46
C GLY A 32 1.52 14.40 11.36
N GLY A 33 0.34 13.94 11.78
CA GLY A 33 -0.52 14.63 12.76
C GLY A 33 -1.30 15.84 12.22
N ASP A 34 -1.20 16.17 10.93
CA ASP A 34 -1.91 17.31 10.30
C ASP A 34 -3.11 16.83 9.47
N LEU A 35 -4.25 16.61 10.13
CA LEU A 35 -5.48 16.17 9.47
C LEU A 35 -5.94 17.12 8.36
N PRO A 36 -5.99 18.47 8.56
CA PRO A 36 -6.34 19.40 7.49
C PRO A 36 -5.45 19.28 6.26
N ALA A 37 -4.13 19.18 6.43
CA ALA A 37 -3.19 19.02 5.31
C ALA A 37 -3.38 17.69 4.57
N CYS A 38 -3.62 16.59 5.31
CA CYS A 38 -3.92 15.28 4.72
C CYS A 38 -5.17 15.35 3.82
N VAL A 39 -6.25 15.92 4.33
CA VAL A 39 -7.52 16.04 3.61
C VAL A 39 -7.37 16.99 2.40
N ALA A 40 -6.67 18.12 2.56
CA ALA A 40 -6.45 19.07 1.47
C ALA A 40 -5.66 18.43 0.32
N LEU A 41 -4.56 17.72 0.63
CA LEU A 41 -3.76 17.04 -0.40
C LEU A 41 -4.56 15.92 -1.08
N ALA A 42 -5.23 15.05 -0.32
CA ALA A 42 -6.03 13.98 -0.89
C ALA A 42 -7.16 14.51 -1.80
N SER A 43 -7.75 15.65 -1.44
CA SER A 43 -8.78 16.34 -2.25
C SER A 43 -8.21 17.00 -3.50
N SER A 44 -6.93 17.40 -3.51
CA SER A 44 -6.25 17.95 -4.69
C SER A 44 -5.86 16.86 -5.68
N LEU A 45 -5.54 15.66 -5.18
CA LEU A 45 -5.37 14.45 -5.97
C LEU A 45 -6.75 13.89 -6.38
N HIS A 46 -6.78 12.84 -7.16
CA HIS A 46 -8.01 12.07 -7.37
C HIS A 46 -8.43 11.34 -6.08
N GLY A 47 -7.49 11.09 -5.18
CA GLY A 47 -7.67 10.47 -3.89
C GLY A 47 -6.37 9.91 -3.33
N ALA A 48 -6.47 9.36 -2.12
CA ALA A 48 -5.37 8.71 -1.42
C ALA A 48 -5.88 7.54 -0.56
N ALA A 49 -5.05 6.53 -0.35
CA ALA A 49 -5.33 5.42 0.55
C ALA A 49 -4.52 5.58 1.85
N PHE A 50 -5.20 5.98 2.91
CA PHE A 50 -4.62 6.15 4.24
C PHE A 50 -4.43 4.79 4.90
N THR A 51 -3.19 4.40 5.11
CA THR A 51 -2.81 3.08 5.58
C THR A 51 -2.24 3.17 7.00
N SER A 52 -2.94 2.56 7.95
CA SER A 52 -2.53 2.52 9.35
C SER A 52 -1.41 1.51 9.61
N THR A 53 -0.71 1.68 10.72
CA THR A 53 0.40 0.81 11.13
C THR A 53 0.15 0.05 12.43
N ARG A 54 -0.69 0.59 13.32
CA ARG A 54 -0.95 0.04 14.65
C ARG A 54 -2.27 0.53 15.23
N PRO A 55 -2.79 -0.10 16.30
CA PRO A 55 -4.07 0.30 16.91
C PRO A 55 -4.18 1.80 17.26
N ASP A 56 -3.08 2.43 17.69
CA ASP A 56 -3.06 3.83 18.12
C ASP A 56 -3.31 4.82 16.98
N ASP A 57 -3.01 4.45 15.74
CA ASP A 57 -3.19 5.34 14.58
C ASP A 57 -4.49 5.08 13.78
N TRP A 58 -5.26 4.03 14.11
CA TRP A 58 -6.48 3.68 13.39
C TRP A 58 -7.53 4.80 13.37
N GLU A 59 -7.64 5.54 14.47
CA GLU A 59 -8.61 6.64 14.56
C GLU A 59 -8.22 7.79 13.62
N MET A 60 -6.95 8.18 13.63
CA MET A 60 -6.46 9.26 12.78
C MET A 60 -6.52 8.88 11.28
N ALA A 61 -6.13 7.64 10.93
CA ALA A 61 -6.27 7.14 9.57
C ALA A 61 -7.74 7.16 9.12
N THR A 62 -8.67 6.75 9.99
CA THR A 62 -10.11 6.79 9.73
C THR A 62 -10.60 8.23 9.53
N ALA A 63 -10.15 9.18 10.36
CA ALA A 63 -10.51 10.59 10.24
C ALA A 63 -10.02 11.20 8.92
N CYS A 64 -8.79 10.90 8.53
CA CYS A 64 -8.24 11.34 7.23
C CYS A 64 -9.04 10.75 6.06
N ALA A 65 -9.31 9.45 6.07
CA ALA A 65 -10.08 8.79 5.01
C ALA A 65 -11.50 9.33 4.89
N ARG A 66 -12.10 9.78 5.99
CA ARG A 66 -13.42 10.42 6.01
C ARG A 66 -13.39 11.91 5.61
N GLY A 67 -12.22 12.47 5.29
CA GLY A 67 -12.11 13.89 4.96
C GLY A 67 -12.49 14.83 6.10
N GLY A 68 -12.18 14.45 7.34
CA GLY A 68 -12.73 15.09 8.51
C GLY A 68 -14.24 14.84 8.60
N ASN A 69 -15.06 15.88 8.72
CA ASN A 69 -16.53 15.76 8.80
C ASN A 69 -17.24 15.93 7.44
N ASN A 70 -16.52 16.10 6.33
CA ASN A 70 -17.09 16.64 5.09
C ASN A 70 -17.12 15.66 3.89
N VAL A 71 -16.55 14.46 3.99
CA VAL A 71 -16.53 13.49 2.87
C VAL A 71 -17.28 12.21 3.24
N ASN A 72 -18.19 11.80 2.37
CA ASN A 72 -18.99 10.59 2.56
C ASN A 72 -18.23 9.38 1.97
N VAL A 73 -17.39 8.74 2.76
CA VAL A 73 -16.60 7.55 2.39
C VAL A 73 -17.50 6.40 1.90
N ASP A 74 -18.76 6.36 2.33
CA ASP A 74 -19.74 5.36 1.90
C ASP A 74 -20.18 5.51 0.43
N ARG A 75 -19.86 6.66 -0.20
CA ARG A 75 -20.20 6.93 -1.61
C ARG A 75 -19.09 6.62 -2.60
N GLY A 76 -17.94 6.11 -2.15
CA GLY A 76 -16.85 5.76 -3.05
C GLY A 76 -16.06 6.94 -3.61
N GLU A 77 -16.15 8.10 -2.98
CA GLU A 77 -15.46 9.29 -3.41
C GLU A 77 -14.06 9.36 -2.80
N GLY A 78 -13.07 8.89 -3.53
CA GLY A 78 -11.70 9.39 -3.51
C GLY A 78 -10.74 8.89 -2.43
N PHE A 79 -11.18 8.36 -1.27
CA PHE A 79 -10.24 8.01 -0.20
C PHE A 79 -10.36 6.56 0.25
N GLY A 80 -9.24 5.84 0.19
CA GLY A 80 -9.10 4.50 0.74
C GLY A 80 -8.77 4.55 2.24
N LEU A 81 -9.25 3.55 2.98
CA LEU A 81 -8.88 3.29 4.37
C LEU A 81 -8.32 1.90 4.51
N CYS A 82 -7.11 1.78 5.05
CA CYS A 82 -6.51 0.50 5.39
C CYS A 82 -6.26 0.46 6.90
N LEU A 83 -6.80 -0.57 7.56
CA LEU A 83 -6.64 -0.80 8.99
C LEU A 83 -5.93 -2.13 9.22
N GLY A 84 -4.84 -2.10 9.96
CA GLY A 84 -4.04 -3.29 10.25
C GLY A 84 -2.96 -3.06 11.30
N LEU A 85 -2.22 -4.12 11.56
CA LEU A 85 -1.06 -4.12 12.44
C LEU A 85 0.17 -4.48 11.62
N HIS A 86 1.01 -3.49 11.38
CA HIS A 86 2.26 -3.60 10.63
C HIS A 86 3.28 -4.48 11.36
N PRO A 87 4.13 -5.26 10.67
CA PRO A 87 5.11 -6.14 11.27
C PRO A 87 6.09 -5.47 12.25
N TRP A 88 6.38 -4.18 12.08
CA TRP A 88 7.22 -3.42 13.02
C TRP A 88 6.64 -3.32 14.44
N TRP A 89 5.31 -3.43 14.58
CA TRP A 89 4.59 -3.32 15.85
C TRP A 89 4.09 -4.67 16.40
N ALA A 90 4.31 -5.75 15.67
CA ALA A 90 3.85 -7.09 16.06
C ALA A 90 4.38 -7.57 17.41
N HIS A 91 5.55 -7.07 17.86
CA HIS A 91 6.12 -7.40 19.16
C HIS A 91 5.35 -6.80 20.35
N HIS A 92 4.64 -5.68 20.16
CA HIS A 92 3.79 -5.08 21.17
C HIS A 92 2.41 -5.76 21.29
N HIS A 93 1.99 -6.45 20.23
CA HIS A 93 0.66 -7.02 20.09
C HIS A 93 0.67 -8.50 19.71
N PRO A 94 1.40 -9.38 20.45
CA PRO A 94 1.40 -10.80 20.14
C PRO A 94 -0.02 -11.37 20.29
N PRO A 95 -0.60 -12.05 19.29
CA PRO A 95 -2.00 -12.53 19.37
C PRO A 95 -2.27 -13.46 20.55
N ALA A 96 -1.25 -14.17 21.03
CA ALA A 96 -1.39 -15.09 22.16
C ALA A 96 -1.50 -14.39 23.53
N SER A 97 -0.92 -13.21 23.69
CA SER A 97 -0.85 -12.47 24.96
C SER A 97 -1.61 -11.13 24.95
N ASP A 98 -1.88 -10.58 23.78
CA ASP A 98 -2.73 -9.40 23.60
C ASP A 98 -3.88 -9.71 22.64
N PRO A 99 -4.97 -10.27 23.12
CA PRO A 99 -6.12 -10.61 22.27
C PRO A 99 -7.05 -9.41 22.00
N THR A 100 -6.73 -8.21 22.49
CA THR A 100 -7.68 -7.08 22.51
C THR A 100 -7.78 -6.35 21.18
N TRP A 101 -6.67 -6.22 20.46
CA TRP A 101 -6.61 -5.44 19.21
C TRP A 101 -7.39 -6.11 18.05
N LEU A 102 -7.38 -7.45 17.96
CA LEU A 102 -8.03 -8.14 16.86
C LEU A 102 -9.57 -7.98 16.84
N PRO A 103 -10.29 -8.11 17.97
CA PRO A 103 -11.73 -7.80 18.04
C PRO A 103 -12.01 -6.32 17.72
N ASP A 104 -11.13 -5.39 18.09
CA ASP A 104 -11.28 -3.98 17.74
C ASP A 104 -11.09 -3.75 16.25
N LEU A 105 -10.06 -4.35 15.63
CA LEU A 105 -9.85 -4.33 14.19
C LEU A 105 -11.09 -4.84 13.45
N ARG A 106 -11.61 -6.02 13.84
CA ARG A 106 -12.83 -6.59 13.26
C ARG A 106 -13.99 -5.61 13.33
N ARG A 107 -14.28 -5.06 14.49
CA ARG A 107 -15.38 -4.12 14.70
C ARG A 107 -15.24 -2.86 13.82
N ARG A 108 -14.03 -2.33 13.65
CA ARG A 108 -13.76 -1.17 12.78
C ARG A 108 -13.97 -1.51 11.31
N LEU A 109 -13.50 -2.67 10.86
CA LEU A 109 -13.72 -3.15 9.50
C LEU A 109 -15.21 -3.37 9.20
N GLU A 110 -15.97 -3.91 10.13
CA GLU A 110 -17.42 -4.09 9.99
C GLU A 110 -18.17 -2.74 9.90
N ARG A 111 -17.72 -1.73 10.64
CA ARG A 111 -18.26 -0.36 10.59
C ARG A 111 -17.81 0.44 9.35
N SER A 112 -16.80 -0.01 8.66
CA SER A 112 -16.27 0.61 7.45
C SER A 112 -16.24 -0.42 6.31
N PRO A 113 -17.39 -0.67 5.63
CA PRO A 113 -17.55 -1.77 4.67
C PRO A 113 -16.56 -1.76 3.50
N ARG A 114 -15.95 -0.63 3.19
CA ARG A 114 -14.95 -0.48 2.12
C ARG A 114 -13.49 -0.52 2.63
N ALA A 115 -13.30 -0.55 3.96
CA ALA A 115 -11.95 -0.58 4.51
C ALA A 115 -11.23 -1.89 4.13
N VAL A 116 -9.97 -1.74 3.81
CA VAL A 116 -9.01 -2.80 3.45
C VAL A 116 -8.28 -3.24 4.72
N VAL A 117 -7.86 -4.49 4.80
CA VAL A 117 -6.99 -4.94 5.88
C VAL A 117 -5.54 -4.62 5.50
N GLY A 118 -4.91 -3.74 6.23
CA GLY A 118 -3.54 -3.30 5.94
C GLY A 118 -3.12 -2.07 6.79
N GLU A 119 -1.85 -1.93 6.96
CA GLU A 119 -0.75 -2.68 6.41
C GLU A 119 -0.46 -3.91 7.26
N ILE A 120 -0.32 -5.06 6.64
CA ILE A 120 0.01 -6.33 7.29
C ILE A 120 1.20 -6.97 6.58
N GLY A 121 1.91 -7.88 7.17
CA GLY A 121 2.98 -8.56 6.44
C GLY A 121 4.15 -9.04 7.27
N LEU A 122 5.29 -9.20 6.60
CA LEU A 122 6.52 -9.74 7.17
C LEU A 122 7.74 -8.89 6.80
N ASP A 123 8.57 -8.58 7.79
CA ASP A 123 9.81 -7.84 7.62
C ASP A 123 10.95 -8.49 8.42
N ARG A 124 11.90 -9.12 7.71
CA ARG A 124 13.05 -9.77 8.35
C ARG A 124 14.13 -8.81 8.84
N VAL A 125 14.02 -7.52 8.51
CA VAL A 125 14.94 -6.48 8.98
C VAL A 125 14.28 -5.51 9.95
N ALA A 126 13.01 -5.74 10.29
CA ALA A 126 12.31 -4.94 11.29
C ALA A 126 13.03 -4.99 12.64
N VAL A 127 13.20 -3.83 13.24
CA VAL A 127 13.78 -3.69 14.57
C VAL A 127 12.66 -3.26 15.52
N PRO A 128 12.43 -3.99 16.64
CA PRO A 128 11.43 -3.58 17.61
C PRO A 128 11.70 -2.17 18.12
N MET A 129 10.66 -1.35 18.16
CA MET A 129 10.74 0.01 18.68
C MET A 129 9.81 0.15 19.89
N ASN A 130 10.22 0.94 20.90
CA ASN A 130 9.34 1.33 21.98
C ASN A 130 8.42 2.49 21.55
N GLU A 131 7.52 2.91 22.43
CA GLU A 131 6.58 4.02 22.17
C GLU A 131 7.28 5.35 21.84
N ARG A 132 8.55 5.50 22.20
CA ARG A 132 9.37 6.69 21.92
C ARG A 132 10.10 6.60 20.58
N GLY A 133 9.92 5.47 19.81
CA GLY A 133 10.65 5.25 18.57
C GLY A 133 12.11 4.83 18.77
N GLU A 134 12.50 4.39 19.95
CA GLU A 134 13.83 3.87 20.25
C GLU A 134 13.85 2.36 20.05
N VAL A 135 14.97 1.85 19.53
CA VAL A 135 15.16 0.39 19.35
C VAL A 135 15.13 -0.30 20.71
N CYS A 136 14.28 -1.29 20.86
CA CYS A 136 14.13 -2.07 22.08
C CYS A 136 13.99 -3.58 21.77
N GLY A 137 14.91 -4.38 22.29
CA GLY A 137 14.88 -5.85 22.16
C GLY A 137 15.27 -6.38 20.79
N GLU A 138 15.12 -7.69 20.64
CA GLU A 138 15.43 -8.41 19.41
C GLU A 138 14.17 -8.61 18.56
N PRO A 139 14.30 -8.62 17.22
CA PRO A 139 13.18 -8.91 16.33
C PRO A 139 12.56 -10.26 16.64
N HIS A 140 11.26 -10.30 16.91
CA HIS A 140 10.56 -11.55 17.14
C HIS A 140 9.72 -11.91 15.90
N TYR A 141 10.37 -12.52 14.91
CA TYR A 141 9.74 -12.88 13.65
C TYR A 141 8.50 -13.80 13.78
N PRO A 142 8.45 -14.80 14.71
CA PRO A 142 7.24 -15.57 14.94
C PRO A 142 6.01 -14.74 15.31
N ASN A 143 6.14 -13.63 16.02
CA ASN A 143 5.01 -12.72 16.29
C ASN A 143 4.52 -12.04 15.02
N GLN A 144 5.43 -11.61 14.14
CA GLN A 144 5.04 -11.06 12.84
C GLN A 144 4.23 -12.07 12.04
N VAL A 145 4.71 -13.34 12.01
CA VAL A 145 4.02 -14.43 11.31
C VAL A 145 2.61 -14.64 11.90
N ALA A 146 2.49 -14.74 13.21
CA ALA A 146 1.20 -14.93 13.87
C ALA A 146 0.23 -13.75 13.61
N CYS A 147 0.72 -12.50 13.68
CA CYS A 147 -0.08 -11.31 13.38
C CYS A 147 -0.50 -11.29 11.91
N PHE A 148 0.39 -11.63 10.98
CA PHE A 148 0.11 -11.66 9.56
C PHE A 148 -0.97 -12.70 9.22
N GLU A 149 -0.80 -13.95 9.68
CA GLU A 149 -1.74 -15.05 9.43
C GLU A 149 -3.12 -14.76 10.02
N THR A 150 -3.18 -14.20 11.23
CA THR A 150 -4.43 -13.83 11.89
C THR A 150 -5.19 -12.76 11.10
N GLN A 151 -4.50 -11.72 10.63
CA GLN A 151 -5.11 -10.64 9.85
C GLN A 151 -5.49 -11.10 8.43
N LEU A 152 -4.68 -11.94 7.81
CA LEU A 152 -4.98 -12.53 6.50
C LEU A 152 -6.26 -13.41 6.58
N SER A 153 -6.41 -14.17 7.66
CA SER A 153 -7.61 -14.96 7.94
C SER A 153 -8.83 -14.07 8.11
N LEU A 154 -8.72 -13.01 8.91
CA LEU A 154 -9.78 -12.02 9.12
C LEU A 154 -10.20 -11.35 7.80
N ALA A 155 -9.24 -10.93 6.98
CA ALA A 155 -9.52 -10.34 5.68
C ALA A 155 -10.25 -11.31 4.74
N THR A 156 -9.85 -12.57 4.75
CA THR A 156 -10.49 -13.63 3.97
C THR A 156 -11.93 -13.86 4.41
N GLU A 157 -12.16 -13.97 5.71
CA GLU A 157 -13.49 -14.15 6.31
C GLU A 157 -14.43 -12.99 5.96
N LEU A 158 -13.95 -11.76 6.15
CA LEU A 158 -14.71 -10.54 5.87
C LEU A 158 -14.77 -10.17 4.39
N LYS A 159 -14.11 -10.94 3.52
CA LYS A 159 -13.96 -10.67 2.08
C LYS A 159 -13.39 -9.28 1.78
N ARG A 160 -12.37 -8.87 2.56
CA ARG A 160 -11.68 -7.58 2.39
C ARG A 160 -10.41 -7.74 1.59
N PRO A 161 -10.07 -6.80 0.71
CA PRO A 161 -8.71 -6.72 0.15
C PRO A 161 -7.67 -6.58 1.24
N VAL A 162 -6.41 -6.88 0.91
CA VAL A 162 -5.28 -6.69 1.83
C VAL A 162 -4.16 -5.87 1.19
N VAL A 163 -3.49 -5.05 2.00
CA VAL A 163 -2.24 -4.38 1.67
C VAL A 163 -1.11 -5.05 2.44
N VAL A 164 -0.11 -5.55 1.71
CA VAL A 164 0.94 -6.42 2.25
C VAL A 164 2.32 -5.78 2.15
N HIS A 165 2.94 -5.60 3.31
CA HIS A 165 4.34 -5.30 3.50
C HIS A 165 5.20 -6.55 3.37
N CYS A 166 6.25 -6.51 2.59
CA CYS A 166 7.14 -7.66 2.44
C CYS A 166 8.60 -7.23 2.24
N VAL A 167 9.41 -7.34 3.29
CA VAL A 167 10.84 -7.03 3.24
C VAL A 167 11.66 -8.27 3.60
N LYS A 168 12.45 -8.75 2.64
CA LYS A 168 13.30 -9.94 2.76
C LYS A 168 12.57 -11.21 3.25
N ALA A 169 11.24 -11.26 3.12
CA ALA A 169 10.37 -12.37 3.56
C ALA A 169 9.53 -12.96 2.40
N TYR A 170 9.98 -12.78 1.17
CA TYR A 170 9.21 -13.12 -0.04
C TYR A 170 8.79 -14.59 -0.11
N GLY A 171 9.67 -15.51 0.29
CA GLY A 171 9.37 -16.95 0.36
C GLY A 171 8.25 -17.24 1.35
N ASP A 172 8.37 -16.71 2.57
CA ASP A 172 7.39 -16.94 3.63
C ASP A 172 6.00 -16.41 3.29
N VAL A 173 5.93 -15.23 2.67
CA VAL A 173 4.67 -14.64 2.21
C VAL A 173 4.05 -15.48 1.08
N ALA A 174 4.85 -15.88 0.09
CA ALA A 174 4.38 -16.70 -1.02
C ALA A 174 3.89 -18.09 -0.56
N ASP A 175 4.57 -18.69 0.40
CA ASP A 175 4.19 -20.02 0.92
C ASP A 175 2.84 -19.97 1.63
N ARG A 176 2.54 -18.89 2.35
CA ARG A 176 1.23 -18.70 2.97
C ARG A 176 0.13 -18.53 1.94
N PHE A 177 0.37 -17.78 0.89
CA PHE A 177 -0.59 -17.65 -0.21
C PHE A 177 -0.80 -18.98 -0.96
N ARG A 178 0.25 -19.78 -1.16
CA ARG A 178 0.12 -21.11 -1.80
C ARG A 178 -0.62 -22.11 -0.94
N ALA A 179 -0.39 -22.09 0.38
CA ALA A 179 -1.02 -23.00 1.32
C ALA A 179 -2.47 -22.64 1.66
N ALA A 180 -2.91 -21.42 1.32
CA ALA A 180 -4.24 -20.95 1.70
C ALA A 180 -5.36 -21.66 0.94
N ASP A 181 -6.38 -22.15 1.65
CA ASP A 181 -7.59 -22.70 1.07
C ASP A 181 -8.51 -21.62 0.50
N ALA A 182 -8.47 -20.43 1.10
CA ALA A 182 -9.18 -19.24 0.66
C ALA A 182 -8.27 -18.01 0.80
N MET A 183 -8.52 -16.99 -0.01
CA MET A 183 -7.72 -15.78 -0.06
C MET A 183 -8.61 -14.53 -0.11
N PRO A 184 -8.11 -13.38 0.38
CA PRO A 184 -8.74 -12.09 0.15
C PRO A 184 -9.06 -11.86 -1.32
N PRO A 185 -10.08 -11.07 -1.65
CA PRO A 185 -10.48 -10.83 -3.05
C PRO A 185 -9.38 -10.13 -3.87
N ARG A 186 -8.59 -9.27 -3.24
CA ARG A 186 -7.46 -8.56 -3.86
C ARG A 186 -6.31 -8.44 -2.87
N VAL A 187 -5.08 -8.46 -3.37
CA VAL A 187 -3.84 -8.37 -2.59
C VAL A 187 -2.94 -7.32 -3.23
N LEU A 188 -2.65 -6.23 -2.55
CA LEU A 188 -1.64 -5.25 -2.96
C LEU A 188 -0.32 -5.58 -2.27
N MET A 189 0.67 -5.93 -3.04
CA MET A 189 2.06 -5.95 -2.59
C MET A 189 2.59 -4.52 -2.69
N HIS A 190 2.49 -3.74 -1.58
CA HIS A 190 2.85 -2.33 -1.59
C HIS A 190 4.36 -2.15 -1.68
N SER A 191 4.80 -0.99 -2.19
CA SER A 191 6.22 -0.64 -2.39
C SER A 191 7.07 -1.83 -2.85
N PHE A 192 6.58 -2.55 -3.88
CA PHE A 192 7.05 -3.88 -4.23
C PHE A 192 8.55 -3.92 -4.54
N GLY A 193 9.33 -4.42 -3.60
CA GLY A 193 10.79 -4.55 -3.68
C GLY A 193 11.29 -5.94 -4.14
N GLY A 194 10.40 -6.82 -4.59
CA GLY A 194 10.73 -8.15 -5.08
C GLY A 194 11.44 -8.14 -6.45
N THR A 195 11.75 -9.34 -6.95
CA THR A 195 12.26 -9.53 -8.31
C THR A 195 11.11 -9.79 -9.29
N ARG A 196 11.38 -9.61 -10.59
CA ARG A 196 10.44 -10.02 -11.64
C ARG A 196 10.00 -11.48 -11.49
N ALA A 197 10.92 -12.40 -11.28
CA ALA A 197 10.60 -13.81 -11.10
C ALA A 197 9.65 -14.05 -9.92
N TYR A 198 9.81 -13.29 -8.82
CA TYR A 198 8.90 -13.38 -7.69
C TYR A 198 7.51 -12.83 -8.04
N MET A 199 7.42 -11.67 -8.67
CA MET A 199 6.16 -11.10 -9.16
C MET A 199 5.44 -12.09 -10.09
N GLU A 200 6.15 -12.65 -11.07
CA GLU A 200 5.59 -13.63 -11.99
C GLU A 200 5.15 -14.92 -11.29
N SER A 201 5.85 -15.32 -10.21
CA SER A 201 5.43 -16.48 -9.41
C SER A 201 4.09 -16.24 -8.68
N LEU A 202 3.82 -15.02 -8.25
CA LEU A 202 2.55 -14.64 -7.65
C LEU A 202 1.44 -14.58 -8.71
N THR A 203 1.67 -13.87 -9.80
CA THR A 203 0.66 -13.67 -10.87
C THR A 203 0.29 -14.96 -11.61
N ARG A 204 1.18 -15.95 -11.61
CA ARG A 204 0.94 -17.28 -12.21
C ARG A 204 0.33 -18.30 -11.25
N MET A 205 0.00 -17.95 -10.01
CA MET A 205 -0.71 -18.86 -9.11
C MET A 205 -2.08 -19.21 -9.69
N LYS A 206 -2.33 -20.49 -9.97
CA LYS A 206 -3.57 -20.96 -10.66
C LYS A 206 -4.87 -20.46 -10.01
N ARG A 207 -4.92 -20.42 -8.66
CA ARG A 207 -6.13 -20.05 -7.91
C ARG A 207 -6.21 -18.55 -7.62
N TRP A 208 -5.07 -17.87 -7.47
CA TRP A 208 -5.00 -16.54 -6.86
C TRP A 208 -4.29 -15.49 -7.70
N GLY A 209 -3.63 -15.86 -8.79
CA GLY A 209 -2.74 -14.99 -9.55
C GLY A 209 -3.39 -13.69 -10.03
N SER A 210 -4.69 -13.73 -10.40
CA SER A 210 -5.44 -12.55 -10.83
C SER A 210 -5.77 -11.55 -9.70
N ARG A 211 -5.52 -11.90 -8.45
CA ARG A 211 -5.82 -11.06 -7.28
C ARG A 211 -4.69 -10.12 -6.88
N PHE A 212 -3.47 -10.33 -7.39
CA PHE A 212 -2.30 -9.56 -7.02
C PHE A 212 -2.21 -8.24 -7.78
N TYR A 213 -1.94 -7.17 -7.05
CA TYR A 213 -1.58 -5.84 -7.48
C TYR A 213 -0.21 -5.48 -6.92
N PHE A 214 0.47 -4.54 -7.54
CA PHE A 214 1.84 -4.14 -7.18
C PHE A 214 1.92 -2.63 -7.11
N GLY A 215 2.28 -2.11 -5.94
CA GLY A 215 2.51 -0.71 -5.71
C GLY A 215 3.98 -0.34 -5.90
N PHE A 216 4.23 0.86 -6.38
CA PHE A 216 5.57 1.38 -6.56
C PHE A 216 5.67 2.79 -5.99
N SER A 217 6.68 3.00 -5.12
CA SER A 217 6.95 4.27 -4.46
C SER A 217 8.33 4.83 -4.80
N ALA A 218 8.50 6.15 -4.68
CA ALA A 218 9.80 6.77 -4.92
C ALA A 218 10.82 6.37 -3.84
N VAL A 219 10.39 6.27 -2.60
CA VAL A 219 11.26 6.02 -1.44
C VAL A 219 11.90 4.63 -1.47
N VAL A 220 11.20 3.63 -2.00
CA VAL A 220 11.69 2.24 -2.09
C VAL A 220 12.18 1.92 -3.50
N ASN A 221 11.38 2.18 -4.50
CA ASN A 221 11.52 1.58 -5.82
C ASN A 221 12.50 2.32 -6.73
N LEU A 222 12.53 3.66 -6.71
CA LEU A 222 13.43 4.42 -7.58
C LEU A 222 14.93 4.27 -7.22
N ARG A 223 15.22 3.74 -6.05
CA ARG A 223 16.59 3.46 -5.60
C ARG A 223 17.11 2.08 -6.05
N SER A 224 16.24 1.22 -6.56
CA SER A 224 16.57 -0.16 -6.88
C SER A 224 16.69 -0.38 -8.39
N PRO A 225 17.86 -0.82 -8.89
CA PRO A 225 18.06 -1.03 -10.33
C PRO A 225 17.17 -2.13 -10.93
N LYS A 226 16.69 -3.07 -10.11
CA LYS A 226 15.79 -4.16 -10.54
C LYS A 226 14.36 -3.72 -10.78
N THR A 227 13.94 -2.55 -10.25
CA THR A 227 12.55 -2.09 -10.35
C THR A 227 12.13 -1.88 -11.81
N ARG A 228 13.02 -1.41 -12.67
CA ARG A 228 12.71 -1.23 -14.10
C ARG A 228 12.23 -2.54 -14.76
N ASP A 229 12.95 -3.63 -14.55
CA ASP A 229 12.58 -4.94 -15.10
C ASP A 229 11.24 -5.44 -14.53
N VAL A 230 11.00 -5.21 -13.23
CA VAL A 230 9.74 -5.55 -12.57
C VAL A 230 8.56 -4.77 -13.17
N VAL A 231 8.67 -3.44 -13.25
CA VAL A 231 7.59 -2.58 -13.77
C VAL A 231 7.31 -2.91 -15.23
N THR A 232 8.34 -3.09 -16.06
CA THR A 232 8.19 -3.45 -17.47
C THR A 232 7.40 -4.75 -17.64
N ALA A 233 7.62 -5.74 -16.78
CA ALA A 233 6.97 -7.05 -16.85
C ALA A 233 5.62 -7.12 -16.09
N CYS A 234 5.33 -6.15 -15.22
CA CYS A 234 4.09 -6.14 -14.43
C CYS A 234 2.87 -6.00 -15.36
N PRO A 235 1.79 -6.76 -15.16
CA PRO A 235 0.55 -6.56 -15.91
C PRO A 235 0.02 -5.13 -15.75
N ASP A 236 -0.43 -4.53 -16.85
CA ASP A 236 -0.81 -3.12 -16.90
C ASP A 236 -1.96 -2.76 -15.96
N ASP A 237 -2.89 -3.70 -15.80
CA ASP A 237 -4.08 -3.57 -14.94
C ASP A 237 -3.79 -3.88 -13.45
N ARG A 238 -2.51 -3.98 -13.04
CA ARG A 238 -2.06 -4.37 -11.69
C ARG A 238 -1.10 -3.38 -11.04
N ILE A 239 -0.77 -2.28 -11.69
CA ILE A 239 0.19 -1.27 -11.20
C ILE A 239 -0.53 -0.18 -10.45
N LEU A 240 -0.08 0.14 -9.21
CA LEU A 240 -0.47 1.32 -8.44
C LEU A 240 0.74 2.23 -8.20
N LEU A 241 0.49 3.53 -8.12
CA LEU A 241 1.48 4.52 -7.67
C LEU A 241 1.28 4.79 -6.18
N GLU A 242 2.36 5.00 -5.46
CA GLU A 242 2.36 5.24 -4.02
C GLU A 242 3.37 6.31 -3.63
N SER A 243 3.06 7.11 -2.61
CA SER A 243 4.06 7.93 -1.96
C SER A 243 4.83 7.17 -0.88
N ASP A 244 4.12 6.36 -0.10
CA ASP A 244 4.65 5.63 1.06
C ASP A 244 5.33 6.57 2.08
N LEU A 245 4.79 7.79 2.22
CA LEU A 245 5.36 8.84 3.07
C LEU A 245 4.59 9.01 4.36
N VAL A 246 5.34 9.34 5.40
CA VAL A 246 4.83 9.86 6.67
C VAL A 246 4.66 11.38 6.53
N GLY A 247 3.41 11.87 6.62
CA GLY A 247 3.08 13.27 6.37
C GLY A 247 3.00 13.64 4.88
N VAL A 248 2.48 14.82 4.60
CA VAL A 248 2.12 15.26 3.24
C VAL A 248 3.28 15.84 2.44
N ASN A 249 4.38 16.21 3.12
CA ASN A 249 5.49 16.93 2.49
C ASN A 249 6.20 16.05 1.46
N GLY A 250 6.20 16.49 0.22
CA GLY A 250 6.85 15.78 -0.88
C GLY A 250 6.01 14.69 -1.55
N ALA A 251 4.84 14.33 -1.01
CA ALA A 251 4.04 13.22 -1.51
C ALA A 251 3.65 13.39 -2.99
N GLU A 252 3.13 14.54 -3.36
CA GLU A 252 2.79 14.83 -4.77
C GLU A 252 4.02 14.78 -5.68
N SER A 253 5.15 15.35 -5.24
CA SER A 253 6.40 15.31 -6.00
C SER A 253 6.88 13.87 -6.21
N ASP A 254 6.80 13.03 -5.18
CA ASP A 254 7.20 11.63 -5.26
C ASP A 254 6.26 10.83 -6.16
N LEU A 255 4.94 11.07 -6.10
CA LEU A 255 3.99 10.46 -7.03
C LEU A 255 4.31 10.80 -8.50
N ARG A 256 4.64 12.07 -8.81
CA ARG A 256 5.05 12.49 -10.15
C ARG A 256 6.32 11.81 -10.62
N ARG A 257 7.29 11.62 -9.73
CA ARG A 257 8.55 10.91 -10.04
C ARG A 257 8.30 9.43 -10.35
N VAL A 258 7.46 8.77 -9.56
CA VAL A 258 7.10 7.37 -9.80
C VAL A 258 6.28 7.22 -11.08
N LEU A 259 5.34 8.14 -11.32
CA LEU A 259 4.54 8.18 -12.55
C LEU A 259 5.46 8.25 -13.79
N ALA A 260 6.40 9.20 -13.81
CA ALA A 260 7.34 9.33 -14.91
C ALA A 260 8.19 8.06 -15.11
N PHE A 261 8.64 7.44 -14.02
CA PHE A 261 9.40 6.20 -14.07
C PHE A 261 8.58 5.03 -14.64
N VAL A 262 7.31 4.88 -14.21
CA VAL A 262 6.42 3.84 -14.74
C VAL A 262 6.12 4.09 -16.21
N ALA A 263 5.86 5.34 -16.62
CA ALA A 263 5.67 5.75 -18.00
C ALA A 263 6.84 5.32 -18.89
N GLU A 264 8.06 5.62 -18.46
CA GLU A 264 9.29 5.19 -19.16
C GLU A 264 9.39 3.68 -19.30
N CYS A 265 9.11 2.92 -18.21
CA CYS A 265 9.22 1.47 -18.22
C CYS A 265 8.20 0.82 -19.16
N LYS A 266 7.02 1.42 -19.26
CA LYS A 266 5.89 0.90 -20.05
C LYS A 266 5.83 1.45 -21.48
N GLY A 267 6.55 2.53 -21.77
CA GLY A 267 6.45 3.24 -23.05
C GLY A 267 5.11 3.97 -23.20
N TRP A 268 4.51 4.39 -22.07
CA TRP A 268 3.25 5.14 -22.04
C TRP A 268 3.50 6.64 -21.96
N SER A 269 2.51 7.45 -22.32
CA SER A 269 2.51 8.86 -21.97
C SER A 269 2.27 9.06 -20.47
N ALA A 270 2.52 10.25 -19.94
CA ALA A 270 2.23 10.59 -18.56
C ALA A 270 0.72 10.52 -18.26
N GLU A 271 -0.12 10.96 -19.20
CA GLU A 271 -1.58 10.93 -19.11
C GLU A 271 -2.11 9.49 -19.07
N GLU A 272 -1.62 8.62 -19.96
CA GLU A 272 -1.98 7.20 -19.98
C GLU A 272 -1.58 6.54 -18.68
N THR A 273 -0.37 6.80 -18.18
CA THR A 273 0.12 6.24 -16.91
C THR A 273 -0.77 6.67 -15.74
N ALA A 274 -1.09 7.96 -15.65
CA ALA A 274 -1.97 8.47 -14.60
C ALA A 274 -3.37 7.84 -14.68
N GLY A 275 -3.95 7.73 -15.87
CA GLY A 275 -5.25 7.12 -16.10
C GLY A 275 -5.28 5.65 -15.69
N ILE A 276 -4.35 4.83 -16.22
CA ILE A 276 -4.30 3.39 -15.94
C ILE A 276 -4.08 3.12 -14.46
N THR A 277 -3.10 3.76 -13.84
CA THR A 277 -2.75 3.50 -12.43
C THR A 277 -3.83 3.98 -11.48
N ARG A 278 -4.50 5.10 -11.79
CA ARG A 278 -5.67 5.58 -11.04
C ARG A 278 -6.84 4.58 -11.13
N GLU A 279 -7.18 4.11 -12.32
CA GLU A 279 -8.24 3.11 -12.50
C GLU A 279 -7.93 1.81 -11.77
N ASN A 280 -6.67 1.38 -11.76
CA ASN A 280 -6.24 0.23 -10.98
C ASN A 280 -6.45 0.45 -9.48
N ALA A 281 -6.09 1.63 -8.96
CA ALA A 281 -6.31 1.98 -7.57
C ALA A 281 -7.81 2.02 -7.21
N LEU A 282 -8.64 2.64 -8.05
CA LEU A 282 -10.10 2.65 -7.86
C LEU A 282 -10.67 1.24 -7.86
N ARG A 283 -10.22 0.35 -8.75
CA ARG A 283 -10.62 -1.05 -8.79
C ARG A 283 -10.15 -1.80 -7.54
N PHE A 284 -8.97 -1.48 -7.03
CA PHE A 284 -8.47 -2.12 -5.81
C PHE A 284 -9.24 -1.69 -4.56
N TYR A 285 -9.55 -0.40 -4.41
CA TYR A 285 -10.19 0.17 -3.22
C TYR A 285 -11.71 0.31 -3.33
N GLY A 286 -12.25 0.40 -4.52
CA GLY A 286 -13.64 0.82 -4.76
C GLY A 286 -14.69 -0.27 -4.92
N GLU A 287 -14.31 -1.50 -5.20
CA GLU A 287 -15.25 -2.62 -5.44
C GLU A 287 -15.40 -3.55 -4.25
#